data_a66c4de05b6353591a9192566307338b
#
_entry.id   a66c4de05b6353591a9192566307338b
#
_cell.length_a   1.000
_cell.length_b   1.000
_cell.length_c   1.000
_cell.angle_alpha   90.00
_cell.angle_beta   90.00
_cell.angle_gamma   90.00
#
_symmetry.space_group_name_H-M   'P 1'
#
loop_
_entity.id
_entity.type
_entity.pdbx_description
1 polymer ?
#
loop_
_entity_poly.entity_id
_entity_poly.type
_entity_poly.pdbx_seq_one_letter_code
_entity_poly.pdbx_strand_id
1 'polypeptide(L)'
;MTFHAYFRYVCLFLTCLYMAFSAHMHAQEYRQRSDTTKTLLIIDGENGNPIEGAGVLAGGQVLVSLSEGTVTIPSRNSADTVLVQSLGYKSQYISLKDVFKRKNTYTIRLSPEMTTLGEVIIIGERSGITRNAVSGQIPSPAINHALGTSLGALLEQVSGVSSISTGTAIAKPVIQGMYGNRILIINNGTRQTGQQWGADHAPEVDMNGSNSIQVVKGSDAVRYGSEALGGIIIMEQAALPFRTKSLKGKGSMLYGSNGRRFVLTGQMEGTFPFLRDIAWRVQGTCSNSGDRSTANYLLNNTGTRELHTSASLGYDHGRLRIEGFYSRFYNRMGVMLSAQMGSEDLLAERIRLGRPLHTDPFARSITYPYQEVTHQTAVGKIRFSMWDVGNLYWQGSWQKDDRQEKR
;
A
#
# COMPACT_ATOMS: atom_id res chain seq x y z
N MET A 1 8.80 33.27 -11.71
CA MET A 1 10.05 32.82 -12.40
C MET A 1 10.80 31.70 -11.67
N THR A 2 10.18 30.96 -10.74
CA THR A 2 10.86 30.00 -9.86
C THR A 2 10.47 28.52 -10.09
N PHE A 3 9.44 28.23 -10.87
CA PHE A 3 8.98 26.84 -11.07
C PHE A 3 9.79 26.07 -12.13
N HIS A 4 10.32 26.77 -13.14
CA HIS A 4 11.15 26.17 -14.21
C HIS A 4 12.55 25.75 -13.72
N ALA A 5 13.08 26.43 -12.72
CA ALA A 5 14.39 26.10 -12.16
C ALA A 5 14.31 24.78 -11.34
N TYR A 6 13.29 24.58 -10.52
CA TYR A 6 13.10 23.38 -9.73
C TYR A 6 12.90 22.12 -10.60
N PHE A 7 12.16 22.24 -11.70
CA PHE A 7 11.93 21.12 -12.62
C PHE A 7 13.24 20.70 -13.32
N ARG A 8 14.12 21.63 -13.66
CA ARG A 8 15.45 21.32 -14.23
C ARG A 8 16.36 20.59 -13.25
N TYR A 9 16.36 20.95 -11.98
CA TYR A 9 17.18 20.28 -10.97
C TYR A 9 16.65 18.86 -10.65
N VAL A 10 15.35 18.65 -10.66
CA VAL A 10 14.75 17.32 -10.48
C VAL A 10 15.06 16.42 -11.68
N CYS A 11 14.98 16.94 -12.90
CA CYS A 11 15.36 16.17 -14.09
C CYS A 11 16.85 15.85 -14.12
N LEU A 12 17.73 16.78 -13.70
CA LEU A 12 19.18 16.52 -13.62
C LEU A 12 19.50 15.47 -12.55
N PHE A 13 18.82 15.51 -11.43
CA PHE A 13 19.00 14.52 -10.35
C PHE A 13 18.52 13.13 -10.79
N LEU A 14 17.41 13.05 -11.51
CA LEU A 14 16.90 11.78 -12.05
C LEU A 14 17.80 11.22 -13.17
N THR A 15 18.40 12.05 -14.01
CA THR A 15 19.34 11.60 -15.04
C THR A 15 20.68 11.16 -14.44
N CYS A 16 21.17 11.80 -13.41
CA CYS A 16 22.36 11.34 -12.68
C CYS A 16 22.09 10.02 -11.94
N LEU A 17 20.92 9.84 -11.36
CA LEU A 17 20.49 8.58 -10.74
C LEU A 17 20.38 7.44 -11.78
N TYR A 18 19.88 7.75 -12.97
CA TYR A 18 19.76 6.79 -14.07
C TYR A 18 21.13 6.37 -14.61
N MET A 19 22.09 7.31 -14.74
CA MET A 19 23.46 6.96 -15.17
C MET A 19 24.24 6.19 -14.10
N ALA A 20 24.03 6.46 -12.83
CA ALA A 20 24.63 5.67 -11.75
C ALA A 20 24.05 4.23 -11.68
N PHE A 21 22.79 4.06 -12.03
CA PHE A 21 22.13 2.76 -12.07
C PHE A 21 22.54 1.92 -13.30
N SER A 22 22.72 2.56 -14.46
CA SER A 22 23.15 1.87 -15.70
C SER A 22 24.62 1.43 -15.65
N ALA A 23 25.49 2.14 -14.92
CA ALA A 23 26.89 1.74 -14.74
C ALA A 23 27.05 0.48 -13.86
N HIS A 24 26.08 0.18 -12.98
CA HIS A 24 26.10 -1.04 -12.14
C HIS A 24 25.59 -2.30 -12.86
N MET A 25 24.87 -2.16 -13.97
CA MET A 25 24.29 -3.28 -14.73
C MET A 25 25.24 -3.93 -15.73
N HIS A 26 26.43 -3.36 -16.03
CA HIS A 26 27.33 -3.85 -17.06
C HIS A 26 28.57 -4.60 -16.55
N ALA A 27 28.65 -4.95 -15.27
CA ALA A 27 29.79 -5.68 -14.70
C ALA A 27 29.40 -7.04 -14.11
N GLN A 28 28.63 -7.84 -14.82
CA GLN A 28 28.52 -9.27 -14.53
C GLN A 28 28.91 -10.08 -15.77
N GLU A 29 30.20 -10.23 -15.95
CA GLU A 29 30.81 -11.18 -16.87
C GLU A 29 30.47 -12.62 -16.45
N TYR A 30 29.81 -13.31 -17.37
CA TYR A 30 29.33 -14.68 -17.25
C TYR A 30 30.53 -15.63 -17.18
N ARG A 31 31.00 -16.01 -16.01
CA ARG A 31 31.89 -17.16 -15.83
C ARG A 31 31.03 -18.42 -15.80
N GLN A 32 30.96 -19.13 -16.91
CA GLN A 32 30.47 -20.51 -16.99
C GLN A 32 31.34 -21.41 -16.08
N ARG A 33 30.89 -21.69 -14.88
CA ARG A 33 31.32 -22.83 -14.07
C ARG A 33 30.20 -23.86 -14.08
N SER A 34 30.56 -25.14 -14.25
CA SER A 34 29.66 -26.29 -14.26
C SER A 34 28.60 -26.19 -13.14
N ASP A 35 27.35 -26.03 -13.53
CA ASP A 35 26.22 -26.01 -12.60
C ASP A 35 26.00 -27.44 -12.08
N THR A 36 26.52 -27.73 -10.90
CA THR A 36 26.10 -28.90 -10.16
C THR A 36 24.69 -28.65 -9.61
N THR A 37 23.72 -29.34 -10.14
CA THR A 37 22.35 -29.35 -9.62
C THR A 37 22.16 -30.47 -8.62
N LYS A 38 21.26 -30.31 -7.65
CA LYS A 38 20.90 -31.33 -6.64
C LYS A 38 19.40 -31.57 -6.68
N THR A 39 19.04 -32.86 -6.70
CA THR A 39 17.62 -33.26 -6.68
C THR A 39 17.19 -33.54 -5.24
N LEU A 40 16.11 -32.92 -4.82
CA LEU A 40 15.38 -33.24 -3.60
C LEU A 40 14.18 -34.11 -3.97
N LEU A 41 13.92 -35.12 -3.16
CA LEU A 41 12.71 -35.93 -3.23
C LEU A 41 11.86 -35.61 -1.99
N ILE A 42 10.68 -35.08 -2.18
CA ILE A 42 9.75 -34.69 -1.11
C ILE A 42 8.66 -35.75 -1.03
N ILE A 43 8.57 -36.40 0.12
CA ILE A 43 7.60 -37.48 0.36
C ILE A 43 6.85 -37.24 1.66
N ASP A 44 5.67 -37.84 1.72
CA ASP A 44 4.86 -37.94 2.93
C ASP A 44 5.59 -38.80 3.99
N GLY A 45 5.67 -38.30 5.20
CA GLY A 45 6.37 -38.95 6.29
C GLY A 45 5.68 -40.21 6.83
N GLU A 46 4.38 -40.37 6.64
CA GLU A 46 3.59 -41.52 7.13
C GLU A 46 3.48 -42.64 6.09
N ASN A 47 3.12 -42.32 4.87
CA ASN A 47 2.86 -43.33 3.83
C ASN A 47 3.95 -43.42 2.76
N GLY A 48 4.93 -42.51 2.75
CA GLY A 48 6.06 -42.51 1.84
C GLY A 48 5.73 -42.10 0.40
N ASN A 49 4.51 -41.66 0.12
CA ASN A 49 4.10 -41.22 -1.23
C ASN A 49 4.80 -39.89 -1.60
N PRO A 50 5.13 -39.69 -2.89
CA PRO A 50 5.66 -38.42 -3.36
C PRO A 50 4.63 -37.30 -3.23
N ILE A 51 5.10 -36.11 -2.82
CA ILE A 51 4.24 -34.92 -2.69
C ILE A 51 4.45 -34.05 -3.91
N GLU A 52 3.42 -33.97 -4.76
CA GLU A 52 3.36 -33.04 -5.89
C GLU A 52 2.99 -31.64 -5.42
N GLY A 53 3.54 -30.62 -6.06
CA GLY A 53 3.19 -29.22 -5.76
C GLY A 53 3.77 -28.65 -4.48
N ALA A 54 4.69 -29.35 -3.82
CA ALA A 54 5.38 -28.82 -2.64
C ALA A 54 6.29 -27.64 -3.04
N GLY A 55 6.15 -26.52 -2.34
CA GLY A 55 6.95 -25.31 -2.54
C GLY A 55 8.30 -25.42 -1.83
N VAL A 56 9.38 -25.15 -2.54
CA VAL A 56 10.74 -25.12 -2.03
C VAL A 56 11.30 -23.70 -2.21
N LEU A 57 11.42 -22.96 -1.13
CA LEU A 57 11.97 -21.61 -1.14
C LEU A 57 13.48 -21.67 -0.89
N ALA A 58 14.25 -21.39 -1.92
CA ALA A 58 15.70 -21.43 -1.89
C ALA A 58 16.29 -20.14 -2.47
N GLY A 59 17.03 -19.36 -1.69
CA GLY A 59 17.71 -18.13 -2.14
C GLY A 59 16.79 -17.08 -2.77
N GLY A 60 15.53 -16.97 -2.29
CA GLY A 60 14.54 -16.04 -2.83
C GLY A 60 13.79 -16.54 -4.06
N GLN A 61 14.09 -17.75 -4.57
CA GLN A 61 13.34 -18.41 -5.63
C GLN A 61 12.42 -19.47 -5.06
N VAL A 62 11.19 -19.54 -5.61
CA VAL A 62 10.23 -20.61 -5.29
C VAL A 62 10.29 -21.64 -6.40
N LEU A 63 10.66 -22.87 -6.04
CA LEU A 63 10.63 -24.05 -6.89
C LEU A 63 9.46 -24.93 -6.45
N VAL A 64 8.88 -25.70 -7.36
CA VAL A 64 7.72 -26.55 -7.08
C VAL A 64 8.06 -27.99 -7.45
N SER A 65 7.71 -28.97 -6.58
CA SER A 65 7.94 -30.37 -6.86
C SER A 65 7.00 -30.89 -7.96
N LEU A 66 7.58 -31.75 -8.81
CA LEU A 66 6.86 -32.44 -9.88
C LEU A 66 5.99 -33.59 -9.33
N SER A 67 5.23 -34.26 -10.21
CA SER A 67 4.35 -35.39 -9.85
C SER A 67 5.06 -36.55 -9.11
N GLU A 68 6.36 -36.70 -9.32
CA GLU A 68 7.20 -37.67 -8.62
C GLU A 68 7.79 -37.13 -7.31
N GLY A 69 7.30 -35.99 -6.82
CA GLY A 69 7.82 -35.33 -5.62
C GLY A 69 9.24 -34.75 -5.76
N THR A 70 9.78 -34.69 -6.97
CA THR A 70 11.15 -34.24 -7.20
C THR A 70 11.24 -32.76 -7.48
N VAL A 71 12.28 -32.09 -6.96
CA VAL A 71 12.63 -30.71 -7.28
C VAL A 71 14.15 -30.59 -7.42
N THR A 72 14.61 -29.84 -8.41
CA THR A 72 16.04 -29.62 -8.68
C THR A 72 16.47 -28.25 -8.21
N ILE A 73 17.45 -28.20 -7.32
CA ILE A 73 18.03 -26.95 -6.79
C ILE A 73 19.40 -26.72 -7.44
N PRO A 74 19.63 -25.53 -8.04
CA PRO A 74 20.95 -25.18 -8.56
C PRO A 74 21.92 -24.91 -7.40
N SER A 75 23.16 -25.37 -7.55
CA SER A 75 24.25 -25.22 -6.57
C SER A 75 24.63 -23.78 -6.25
N ARG A 76 24.21 -22.82 -7.07
CA ARG A 76 24.48 -21.39 -6.91
C ARG A 76 23.60 -20.66 -5.89
N ASN A 77 22.69 -21.35 -5.22
CA ASN A 77 21.87 -20.70 -4.23
C ASN A 77 22.71 -20.29 -3.01
N SER A 78 22.84 -19.00 -2.80
CA SER A 78 23.57 -18.39 -1.68
C SER A 78 22.87 -18.52 -0.32
N ALA A 79 21.74 -19.21 -0.28
CA ALA A 79 21.00 -19.46 0.95
C ALA A 79 21.62 -20.63 1.73
N ASP A 80 21.89 -20.42 3.01
CA ASP A 80 22.34 -21.51 3.89
C ASP A 80 21.20 -22.50 4.23
N THR A 81 19.94 -22.11 4.02
CA THR A 81 18.74 -22.88 4.41
C THR A 81 17.66 -22.81 3.33
N VAL A 82 16.94 -23.89 3.15
CA VAL A 82 15.76 -24.02 2.28
C VAL A 82 14.54 -24.26 3.13
N LEU A 83 13.45 -23.57 2.85
CA LEU A 83 12.14 -23.85 3.43
C LEU A 83 11.34 -24.73 2.46
N VAL A 84 10.88 -25.86 2.96
CA VAL A 84 9.99 -26.77 2.22
C VAL A 84 8.62 -26.74 2.87
N GLN A 85 7.59 -26.50 2.07
CA GLN A 85 6.21 -26.43 2.55
C GLN A 85 5.23 -27.02 1.53
N SER A 86 4.21 -27.67 2.04
CA SER A 86 3.09 -28.17 1.24
C SER A 86 1.79 -28.06 2.03
N LEU A 87 0.68 -27.88 1.32
CA LEU A 87 -0.64 -27.80 1.97
C LEU A 87 -0.96 -29.11 2.69
N GLY A 88 -1.32 -29.04 3.97
CA GLY A 88 -1.58 -30.22 4.80
C GLY A 88 -0.35 -30.84 5.44
N TYR A 89 0.81 -30.22 5.33
CA TYR A 89 2.07 -30.71 5.92
C TYR A 89 2.78 -29.63 6.73
N LYS A 90 3.50 -30.05 7.76
CA LYS A 90 4.33 -29.19 8.60
C LYS A 90 5.54 -28.68 7.81
N SER A 91 5.70 -27.37 7.74
CA SER A 91 6.83 -26.74 7.06
C SER A 91 8.16 -27.12 7.70
N GLN A 92 9.19 -27.38 6.89
CA GLN A 92 10.50 -27.80 7.35
C GLN A 92 11.62 -26.94 6.78
N TYR A 93 12.56 -26.51 7.65
CA TYR A 93 13.79 -25.84 7.25
C TYR A 93 14.93 -26.86 7.13
N ILE A 94 15.66 -26.80 6.02
CA ILE A 94 16.74 -27.76 5.73
C ILE A 94 18.00 -26.99 5.37
N SER A 95 19.15 -27.37 5.97
CA SER A 95 20.43 -26.79 5.63
C SER A 95 20.92 -27.31 4.27
N LEU A 96 21.20 -26.39 3.35
CA LEU A 96 21.75 -26.73 2.03
C LEU A 96 23.14 -27.41 2.15
N LYS A 97 23.92 -27.11 3.19
CA LYS A 97 25.19 -27.77 3.44
C LYS A 97 25.01 -29.27 3.62
N ASP A 98 23.92 -29.71 4.27
CA ASP A 98 23.62 -31.12 4.49
C ASP A 98 23.08 -31.78 3.21
N VAL A 99 22.34 -31.05 2.41
CA VAL A 99 21.86 -31.51 1.08
C VAL A 99 23.01 -31.79 0.14
N PHE A 100 24.00 -30.88 0.06
CA PHE A 100 25.12 -31.01 -0.88
C PHE A 100 26.24 -31.98 -0.43
N LYS A 101 26.31 -32.36 0.83
CA LYS A 101 27.26 -33.37 1.34
C LYS A 101 26.96 -34.80 0.84
N ARG A 102 25.72 -35.09 0.45
CA ARG A 102 25.30 -36.42 -0.02
C ARG A 102 25.42 -36.54 -1.54
N LYS A 103 25.95 -37.69 -2.02
CA LYS A 103 26.15 -37.93 -3.47
C LYS A 103 24.86 -38.14 -4.27
N ASN A 104 23.79 -38.64 -3.62
CA ASN A 104 22.52 -38.99 -4.26
C ASN A 104 21.41 -38.00 -3.90
N THR A 105 20.21 -38.25 -4.45
CA THR A 105 18.98 -37.51 -4.10
C THR A 105 18.80 -37.39 -2.60
N TYR A 106 18.49 -36.20 -2.12
CA TYR A 106 18.19 -35.94 -0.73
C TYR A 106 16.69 -36.06 -0.50
N THR A 107 16.28 -37.02 0.34
CA THR A 107 14.86 -37.25 0.64
C THR A 107 14.42 -36.44 1.84
N ILE A 108 13.35 -35.69 1.66
CA ILE A 108 12.68 -34.87 2.68
C ILE A 108 11.36 -35.54 3.01
N ARG A 109 11.14 -35.83 4.28
CA ARG A 109 9.89 -36.39 4.80
C ARG A 109 9.11 -35.28 5.48
N LEU A 110 7.97 -34.88 4.90
CA LEU A 110 7.07 -33.92 5.54
C LEU A 110 6.05 -34.67 6.40
N SER A 111 5.92 -34.28 7.65
CA SER A 111 4.90 -34.83 8.55
C SER A 111 3.54 -34.22 8.18
N PRO A 112 2.48 -35.03 7.97
CA PRO A 112 1.14 -34.50 7.81
C PRO A 112 0.76 -33.64 9.01
N GLU A 113 0.20 -32.49 8.75
CA GLU A 113 -0.38 -31.63 9.76
C GLU A 113 -1.88 -31.61 9.50
N MET A 114 -2.67 -32.24 10.38
CA MET A 114 -4.10 -32.02 10.34
C MET A 114 -4.35 -30.55 10.61
N THR A 115 -4.42 -29.79 9.54
CA THR A 115 -4.89 -28.42 9.61
C THR A 115 -6.41 -28.51 9.84
N THR A 116 -6.84 -28.58 11.09
CA THR A 116 -8.03 -27.79 11.42
C THR A 116 -7.74 -26.44 10.78
N LEU A 117 -8.65 -25.94 9.95
CA LEU A 117 -8.56 -24.60 9.35
C LEU A 117 -8.41 -23.56 10.49
N GLY A 118 -7.25 -23.61 11.11
CA GLY A 118 -6.74 -22.73 12.10
C GLY A 118 -5.94 -21.71 11.33
N GLU A 119 -6.61 -20.60 11.05
CA GLU A 119 -6.02 -19.31 11.08
C GLU A 119 -4.57 -19.20 10.58
N VAL A 120 -4.43 -18.64 9.38
CA VAL A 120 -3.13 -18.11 8.92
C VAL A 120 -2.67 -17.08 9.94
N ILE A 121 -1.84 -17.49 10.88
CA ILE A 121 -1.14 -16.57 11.76
C ILE A 121 -0.06 -15.90 10.90
N ILE A 122 -0.42 -14.80 10.27
CA ILE A 122 0.56 -13.81 9.87
C ILE A 122 1.09 -13.23 11.19
N ILE A 123 2.28 -13.65 11.60
CA ILE A 123 3.04 -12.99 12.66
C ILE A 123 3.58 -11.68 12.08
N GLY A 124 2.68 -10.76 11.78
CA GLY A 124 2.93 -9.33 11.77
C GLY A 124 2.47 -8.83 13.12
N GLU A 125 3.16 -7.87 13.70
CA GLU A 125 2.75 -7.21 14.95
C GLU A 125 1.24 -7.00 14.95
N ARG A 126 0.58 -7.52 15.98
CA ARG A 126 -0.86 -7.47 16.15
C ARG A 126 -1.35 -6.02 16.03
N SER A 127 -1.92 -5.66 14.90
CA SER A 127 -3.00 -4.69 14.96
C SER A 127 -4.10 -5.34 15.82
N GLY A 128 -4.54 -4.64 16.84
CA GLY A 128 -5.45 -5.18 17.87
C GLY A 128 -6.88 -5.49 17.39
N ILE A 129 -7.03 -6.00 16.17
CA ILE A 129 -8.30 -6.36 15.54
C ILE A 129 -8.63 -7.78 15.95
N THR A 130 -9.73 -7.94 16.62
CA THR A 130 -10.25 -9.25 17.06
C THR A 130 -10.61 -10.11 15.86
N ARG A 131 -10.29 -11.40 15.94
CA ARG A 131 -10.47 -12.45 14.93
C ARG A 131 -11.92 -12.67 14.45
N ASN A 132 -12.90 -12.09 15.11
CA ASN A 132 -14.33 -12.26 14.84
C ASN A 132 -14.98 -11.04 14.18
N ALA A 133 -14.20 -10.00 13.83
CA ALA A 133 -14.73 -8.81 13.18
C ALA A 133 -15.17 -9.13 11.75
N VAL A 134 -16.36 -8.67 11.37
CA VAL A 134 -16.79 -8.65 9.97
C VAL A 134 -15.95 -7.60 9.26
N SER A 135 -14.77 -7.98 8.83
CA SER A 135 -13.78 -7.09 8.22
C SER A 135 -13.42 -7.52 6.81
N GLY A 136 -13.08 -6.54 5.98
CA GLY A 136 -12.46 -6.76 4.68
C GLY A 136 -11.06 -6.15 4.69
N GLN A 137 -10.10 -6.82 4.07
CA GLN A 137 -8.72 -6.34 3.96
C GLN A 137 -8.32 -6.20 2.50
N ILE A 138 -7.72 -5.07 2.17
CA ILE A 138 -7.13 -4.78 0.86
C ILE A 138 -5.62 -4.78 1.04
N PRO A 139 -4.90 -5.76 0.48
CA PRO A 139 -3.45 -5.86 0.61
C PRO A 139 -2.72 -4.93 -0.35
N SER A 140 -1.43 -4.68 -0.10
CA SER A 140 -0.57 -3.81 -0.90
C SER A 140 -0.61 -4.06 -2.42
N PRO A 141 -0.65 -5.29 -2.94
CA PRO A 141 -0.79 -5.49 -4.39
C PRO A 141 -2.08 -4.88 -4.96
N ALA A 142 -3.21 -5.04 -4.29
CA ALA A 142 -4.48 -4.46 -4.73
C ALA A 142 -4.46 -2.92 -4.67
N ILE A 143 -3.82 -2.33 -3.65
CA ILE A 143 -3.60 -0.88 -3.57
C ILE A 143 -2.75 -0.39 -4.74
N ASN A 144 -1.67 -1.09 -5.08
CA ASN A 144 -0.80 -0.74 -6.20
C ASN A 144 -1.53 -0.84 -7.56
N HIS A 145 -2.39 -1.84 -7.75
CA HIS A 145 -3.23 -1.98 -8.95
C HIS A 145 -4.28 -0.87 -9.07
N ALA A 146 -4.71 -0.31 -7.95
CA ALA A 146 -5.66 0.80 -7.90
C ALA A 146 -5.01 2.19 -8.02
N LEU A 147 -3.74 2.26 -8.47
CA LEU A 147 -3.04 3.52 -8.66
C LEU A 147 -3.86 4.48 -9.52
N GLY A 148 -4.05 5.69 -9.03
CA GLY A 148 -4.87 6.71 -9.71
C GLY A 148 -6.37 6.61 -9.44
N THR A 149 -6.86 5.67 -8.63
CA THR A 149 -8.25 5.69 -8.13
C THR A 149 -8.33 6.43 -6.80
N SER A 150 -9.54 6.74 -6.36
CA SER A 150 -9.77 7.30 -5.02
C SER A 150 -9.85 6.19 -3.96
N LEU A 151 -9.66 6.56 -2.69
CA LEU A 151 -9.86 5.63 -1.57
C LEU A 151 -11.29 5.06 -1.58
N GLY A 152 -12.31 5.90 -1.83
CA GLY A 152 -13.69 5.43 -1.88
C GLY A 152 -13.90 4.34 -2.93
N ALA A 153 -13.41 4.56 -4.15
CA ALA A 153 -13.52 3.58 -5.23
C ALA A 153 -12.74 2.28 -4.96
N LEU A 154 -11.55 2.37 -4.35
CA LEU A 154 -10.78 1.19 -3.95
C LEU A 154 -11.55 0.34 -2.93
N LEU A 155 -12.22 0.98 -1.98
CA LEU A 155 -12.94 0.30 -0.89
C LEU A 155 -14.22 -0.41 -1.35
N GLU A 156 -14.75 -0.11 -2.54
CA GLU A 156 -15.91 -0.83 -3.12
C GLU A 156 -15.63 -2.32 -3.37
N GLN A 157 -14.37 -2.73 -3.37
CA GLN A 157 -13.98 -4.16 -3.41
C GLN A 157 -14.38 -4.91 -2.13
N VAL A 158 -14.66 -4.18 -1.05
CA VAL A 158 -15.07 -4.77 0.22
C VAL A 158 -16.59 -4.87 0.27
N SER A 159 -17.12 -6.07 0.50
CA SER A 159 -18.57 -6.28 0.61
C SER A 159 -19.22 -5.31 1.63
N GLY A 160 -20.35 -4.71 1.26
CA GLY A 160 -21.08 -3.75 2.09
C GLY A 160 -20.43 -2.36 2.16
N VAL A 161 -19.48 -2.09 1.28
CA VAL A 161 -18.91 -0.76 1.07
C VAL A 161 -19.28 -0.27 -0.33
N SER A 162 -19.67 0.97 -0.43
CA SER A 162 -19.90 1.71 -1.68
C SER A 162 -19.25 3.08 -1.59
N SER A 163 -19.34 3.90 -2.62
CA SER A 163 -18.88 5.29 -2.55
C SER A 163 -19.93 6.27 -3.03
N ILE A 164 -19.91 7.48 -2.48
CA ILE A 164 -20.61 8.62 -3.02
C ILE A 164 -19.60 9.45 -3.79
N SER A 165 -19.79 9.56 -5.10
CA SER A 165 -18.92 10.33 -5.98
C SER A 165 -19.60 11.61 -6.44
N THR A 166 -18.93 12.74 -6.27
CA THR A 166 -19.33 14.04 -6.81
C THR A 166 -18.28 14.46 -7.83
N GLY A 167 -18.65 14.40 -9.10
CA GLY A 167 -17.68 14.58 -10.18
C GLY A 167 -16.70 13.42 -10.27
N THR A 168 -15.51 13.68 -10.78
CA THR A 168 -14.50 12.65 -11.11
C THR A 168 -13.37 12.50 -10.08
N ALA A 169 -13.26 13.45 -9.17
CA ALA A 169 -12.14 13.53 -8.22
C ALA A 169 -12.56 13.30 -6.76
N ILE A 170 -13.85 13.45 -6.45
CA ILE A 170 -14.37 13.35 -5.10
C ILE A 170 -15.12 12.03 -4.97
N ALA A 171 -14.61 11.12 -4.18
CA ALA A 171 -15.31 9.89 -3.83
C ALA A 171 -15.15 9.61 -2.34
N LYS A 172 -16.27 9.56 -1.66
CA LYS A 172 -16.38 9.35 -0.22
C LYS A 172 -16.84 7.92 0.07
N PRO A 173 -16.16 7.16 0.91
CA PRO A 173 -16.60 5.82 1.24
C PRO A 173 -17.92 5.86 2.03
N VAL A 174 -18.77 4.88 1.75
CA VAL A 174 -20.02 4.61 2.44
C VAL A 174 -19.94 3.17 2.96
N ILE A 175 -20.05 2.98 4.25
CA ILE A 175 -20.02 1.65 4.88
C ILE A 175 -21.41 1.38 5.49
N GLN A 176 -22.06 0.31 5.03
CA GLN A 176 -23.41 -0.06 5.49
C GLN A 176 -24.43 1.11 5.40
N GLY A 177 -24.35 1.90 4.33
CA GLY A 177 -25.22 3.07 4.13
C GLY A 177 -24.84 4.32 4.92
N MET A 178 -23.77 4.28 5.71
CA MET A 178 -23.31 5.41 6.52
C MET A 178 -22.06 6.05 5.93
N TYR A 179 -21.93 7.37 6.05
CA TYR A 179 -20.79 8.16 5.54
C TYR A 179 -20.52 9.38 6.42
N GLY A 180 -19.45 10.11 6.11
CA GLY A 180 -19.06 11.34 6.81
C GLY A 180 -18.58 11.05 8.23
N ASN A 181 -19.12 11.78 9.20
CA ASN A 181 -18.77 11.65 10.63
C ASN A 181 -19.24 10.34 11.30
N ARG A 182 -19.88 9.45 10.54
CA ARG A 182 -20.25 8.11 11.03
C ARG A 182 -19.28 7.02 10.64
N ILE A 183 -18.24 7.38 9.88
CA ILE A 183 -17.12 6.49 9.52
C ILE A 183 -15.84 7.10 10.07
N LEU A 184 -15.05 6.28 10.74
CA LEU A 184 -13.76 6.67 11.27
C LEU A 184 -12.65 6.23 10.32
N ILE A 185 -11.71 7.13 10.01
CA ILE A 185 -10.48 6.79 9.30
C ILE A 185 -9.33 6.85 10.30
N ILE A 186 -8.60 5.74 10.43
CA ILE A 186 -7.39 5.64 11.23
C ILE A 186 -6.21 5.50 10.27
N ASN A 187 -5.32 6.48 10.29
CA ASN A 187 -4.13 6.50 9.47
C ASN A 187 -2.89 6.33 10.36
N ASN A 188 -2.16 5.24 10.14
CA ASN A 188 -0.94 4.90 10.91
C ASN A 188 -1.14 4.95 12.45
N GLY A 189 -2.29 4.45 12.90
CA GLY A 189 -2.68 4.39 14.32
C GLY A 189 -3.27 5.68 14.87
N THR A 190 -3.43 6.73 14.07
CA THR A 190 -4.03 8.00 14.49
C THR A 190 -5.34 8.25 13.76
N ARG A 191 -6.35 8.67 14.49
CA ARG A 191 -7.62 9.11 13.91
C ARG A 191 -7.37 10.32 12.99
N GLN A 192 -7.80 10.22 11.75
CA GLN A 192 -7.76 11.32 10.79
C GLN A 192 -8.84 12.36 11.15
N THR A 193 -8.43 13.58 11.45
CA THR A 193 -9.33 14.72 11.68
C THR A 193 -9.72 15.37 10.34
N GLY A 194 -10.66 16.33 10.36
CA GLY A 194 -11.04 17.06 9.15
C GLY A 194 -11.89 16.27 8.14
N GLN A 195 -12.37 15.05 8.48
CA GLN A 195 -13.13 14.19 7.57
C GLN A 195 -14.66 14.34 7.65
N GLN A 196 -15.13 15.32 8.38
CA GLN A 196 -16.55 15.48 8.76
C GLN A 196 -17.37 16.31 7.75
N TRP A 197 -16.82 16.54 6.57
CA TRP A 197 -17.42 17.38 5.54
C TRP A 197 -18.57 16.68 4.79
N GLY A 198 -19.37 17.46 4.10
CA GLY A 198 -20.44 16.99 3.22
C GLY A 198 -19.99 16.01 2.12
N ALA A 199 -20.93 15.60 1.26
CA ALA A 199 -20.66 14.64 0.19
C ALA A 199 -19.68 15.15 -0.88
N ASP A 200 -19.42 16.45 -0.92
CA ASP A 200 -18.56 17.17 -1.87
C ASP A 200 -17.07 17.19 -1.49
N HIS A 201 -16.66 16.44 -0.45
CA HIS A 201 -15.28 16.37 0.01
C HIS A 201 -14.77 14.93 -0.01
N ALA A 202 -13.52 14.73 -0.46
CA ALA A 202 -12.83 13.44 -0.44
C ALA A 202 -12.02 13.24 0.85
N PRO A 203 -11.74 12.00 1.27
CA PRO A 203 -10.79 11.72 2.33
C PRO A 203 -9.39 12.27 2.03
N GLU A 204 -8.75 12.90 3.02
CA GLU A 204 -7.47 13.59 2.90
C GLU A 204 -6.30 12.68 3.31
N VAL A 205 -6.21 11.54 2.66
CA VAL A 205 -5.19 10.53 2.93
C VAL A 205 -4.59 9.98 1.64
N ASP A 206 -3.29 9.71 1.64
CA ASP A 206 -2.62 9.01 0.54
C ASP A 206 -2.65 7.51 0.80
N MET A 207 -3.45 6.77 0.05
CA MET A 207 -3.55 5.32 0.17
C MET A 207 -2.29 4.60 -0.34
N ASN A 208 -1.50 5.22 -1.22
CA ASN A 208 -0.33 4.59 -1.84
C ASN A 208 0.84 4.37 -0.83
N GLY A 209 0.81 5.09 0.29
CA GLY A 209 1.75 4.88 1.41
C GLY A 209 1.38 3.69 2.30
N SER A 210 0.19 3.12 2.14
CA SER A 210 -0.29 2.02 2.99
C SER A 210 0.19 0.66 2.50
N ASN A 211 0.48 -0.24 3.43
CA ASN A 211 0.75 -1.65 3.14
C ASN A 211 -0.53 -2.48 3.14
N SER A 212 -1.49 -2.08 3.95
CA SER A 212 -2.82 -2.67 4.00
C SER A 212 -3.86 -1.62 4.36
N ILE A 213 -5.07 -1.82 3.85
CA ILE A 213 -6.24 -1.04 4.22
C ILE A 213 -7.30 -2.03 4.70
N GLN A 214 -7.79 -1.84 5.91
CA GLN A 214 -8.80 -2.71 6.51
C GLN A 214 -10.08 -1.93 6.74
N VAL A 215 -11.22 -2.58 6.51
CA VAL A 215 -12.54 -2.05 6.84
C VAL A 215 -13.15 -2.92 7.92
N VAL A 216 -13.36 -2.37 9.10
CA VAL A 216 -14.01 -3.06 10.23
C VAL A 216 -15.43 -2.54 10.36
N LYS A 217 -16.39 -3.45 10.43
CA LYS A 217 -17.83 -3.17 10.46
C LYS A 217 -18.48 -3.77 11.69
N GLY A 218 -19.67 -3.26 12.03
CA GLY A 218 -20.47 -3.81 13.13
C GLY A 218 -19.95 -3.45 14.53
N SER A 219 -20.23 -4.30 15.51
CA SER A 219 -19.93 -4.05 16.92
C SER A 219 -18.47 -3.80 17.24
N ASP A 220 -17.56 -4.41 16.47
CA ASP A 220 -16.12 -4.23 16.71
C ASP A 220 -15.63 -2.83 16.35
N ALA A 221 -16.33 -2.12 15.48
CA ALA A 221 -16.03 -0.74 15.15
C ALA A 221 -16.28 0.21 16.35
N VAL A 222 -17.27 -0.09 17.18
CA VAL A 222 -17.64 0.76 18.35
C VAL A 222 -16.48 0.89 19.35
N ARG A 223 -15.58 -0.08 19.41
CA ARG A 223 -14.39 -0.05 20.31
C ARG A 223 -13.44 1.12 20.00
N TYR A 224 -13.55 1.73 18.83
CA TYR A 224 -12.72 2.84 18.41
C TYR A 224 -13.37 4.22 18.64
N GLY A 225 -14.57 4.24 19.17
CA GLY A 225 -15.28 5.46 19.55
C GLY A 225 -16.67 5.59 18.96
N SER A 226 -17.43 6.56 19.46
CA SER A 226 -18.84 6.79 19.10
C SER A 226 -19.06 7.19 17.64
N GLU A 227 -18.05 7.68 16.94
CA GLU A 227 -18.15 8.09 15.54
C GLU A 227 -17.99 6.91 14.55
N ALA A 228 -17.63 5.73 15.05
CA ALA A 228 -17.47 4.53 14.23
C ALA A 228 -18.77 3.75 14.01
N LEU A 229 -19.92 4.42 13.94
CA LEU A 229 -21.24 3.79 13.81
C LEU A 229 -21.39 2.97 12.52
N GLY A 230 -20.90 3.48 11.40
CA GLY A 230 -20.91 2.80 10.11
C GLY A 230 -19.77 1.81 9.97
N GLY A 231 -18.66 2.07 10.62
CA GLY A 231 -17.44 1.28 10.54
C GLY A 231 -16.18 2.13 10.57
N ILE A 232 -15.06 1.43 10.41
CA ILE A 232 -13.72 2.05 10.46
C ILE A 232 -12.93 1.64 9.25
N ILE A 233 -12.16 2.56 8.71
CA ILE A 233 -11.11 2.33 7.70
C ILE A 233 -9.77 2.48 8.41
N ILE A 234 -8.99 1.42 8.47
CA ILE A 234 -7.67 1.41 9.09
C ILE A 234 -6.61 1.30 7.98
N MET A 235 -5.75 2.29 7.91
CA MET A 235 -4.66 2.38 6.95
C MET A 235 -3.34 2.25 7.70
N GLU A 236 -2.58 1.22 7.39
CA GLU A 236 -1.31 0.93 8.06
C GLU A 236 -0.15 0.83 7.09
N GLN A 237 0.98 1.39 7.47
CA GLN A 237 2.24 1.16 6.79
C GLN A 237 2.82 -0.20 7.20
N ALA A 238 3.70 -0.76 6.36
CA ALA A 238 4.52 -1.89 6.77
C ALA A 238 5.42 -1.50 7.95
N ALA A 239 5.81 -2.49 8.77
CA ALA A 239 6.82 -2.28 9.80
C ALA A 239 8.12 -1.73 9.18
N LEU A 240 8.84 -0.90 9.93
CA LEU A 240 10.14 -0.40 9.49
C LEU A 240 11.16 -1.55 9.42
N PRO A 241 12.07 -1.55 8.40
CA PRO A 241 12.96 -2.68 8.13
C PRO A 241 14.21 -2.67 9.04
N PHE A 242 14.02 -2.70 10.36
CA PHE A 242 15.14 -2.73 11.32
C PHE A 242 16.10 -3.89 11.05
N ARG A 243 17.38 -3.67 11.28
CA ARG A 243 18.47 -4.67 11.19
C ARG A 243 18.64 -5.33 9.83
N THR A 244 18.00 -4.81 8.78
CA THR A 244 18.22 -5.27 7.40
C THR A 244 19.45 -4.58 6.80
N LYS A 245 20.19 -5.29 5.94
CA LYS A 245 21.34 -4.71 5.21
C LYS A 245 20.97 -4.08 3.88
N SER A 246 19.73 -4.28 3.42
CA SER A 246 19.31 -3.90 2.07
C SER A 246 18.50 -2.60 2.07
N LEU A 247 18.86 -1.73 1.16
CA LEU A 247 18.00 -0.66 0.70
C LEU A 247 16.92 -1.27 -0.20
N LYS A 248 15.66 -0.99 0.09
CA LYS A 248 14.52 -1.41 -0.72
C LYS A 248 13.84 -0.19 -1.30
N GLY A 249 13.36 -0.33 -2.53
CA GLY A 249 12.57 0.70 -3.19
C GLY A 249 11.48 0.09 -4.05
N LYS A 250 10.38 0.77 -4.18
CA LYS A 250 9.32 0.48 -5.15
C LYS A 250 8.88 1.78 -5.79
N GLY A 251 8.50 1.70 -7.07
CA GLY A 251 7.94 2.82 -7.79
C GLY A 251 6.87 2.33 -8.75
N SER A 252 5.85 3.15 -8.98
CA SER A 252 4.77 2.86 -9.91
C SER A 252 4.39 4.13 -10.65
N MET A 253 4.06 3.97 -11.92
CA MET A 253 3.65 5.06 -12.81
C MET A 253 2.39 4.65 -13.55
N LEU A 254 1.45 5.61 -13.68
CA LEU A 254 0.24 5.43 -14.46
C LEU A 254 0.05 6.63 -15.38
N TYR A 255 -0.27 6.35 -16.63
CA TYR A 255 -0.78 7.33 -17.56
C TYR A 255 -2.21 6.96 -17.99
N GLY A 256 -3.13 7.89 -17.84
CA GLY A 256 -4.52 7.76 -18.29
C GLY A 256 -4.82 8.78 -19.38
N SER A 257 -5.36 8.34 -20.52
CA SER A 257 -5.70 9.21 -21.64
C SER A 257 -6.83 10.19 -21.28
N ASN A 258 -7.84 9.74 -20.53
CA ASN A 258 -8.92 10.60 -20.05
C ASN A 258 -8.40 11.57 -18.98
N GLY A 259 -8.45 12.86 -19.29
CA GLY A 259 -7.84 13.91 -18.49
C GLY A 259 -6.32 14.01 -18.67
N ARG A 260 -5.73 13.22 -19.59
CA ARG A 260 -4.27 13.13 -19.79
C ARG A 260 -3.55 13.05 -18.44
N ARG A 261 -4.06 12.18 -17.59
CA ARG A 261 -3.65 12.03 -16.19
C ARG A 261 -2.32 11.31 -16.10
N PHE A 262 -1.43 11.83 -15.29
CA PHE A 262 -0.18 11.21 -14.92
C PHE A 262 -0.12 11.04 -13.40
N VAL A 263 0.23 9.84 -12.94
CA VAL A 263 0.45 9.53 -11.52
C VAL A 263 1.79 8.84 -11.38
N LEU A 264 2.59 9.32 -10.46
CA LEU A 264 3.87 8.71 -10.06
C LEU A 264 3.86 8.53 -8.55
N THR A 265 4.18 7.32 -8.09
CA THR A 265 4.43 7.03 -6.68
C THR A 265 5.75 6.32 -6.51
N GLY A 266 6.44 6.63 -5.43
CA GLY A 266 7.72 6.00 -5.09
C GLY A 266 7.88 5.88 -3.58
N GLN A 267 8.52 4.79 -3.16
CA GLN A 267 8.88 4.54 -1.76
C GLN A 267 10.29 3.98 -1.69
N MET A 268 11.04 4.45 -0.73
CA MET A 268 12.35 3.90 -0.37
C MET A 268 12.41 3.66 1.13
N GLU A 269 13.06 2.57 1.53
CA GLU A 269 13.22 2.21 2.94
C GLU A 269 14.54 1.47 3.17
N GLY A 270 15.07 1.58 4.36
CA GLY A 270 16.31 0.90 4.74
C GLY A 270 16.76 1.21 6.16
N THR A 271 17.97 0.78 6.48
CA THR A 271 18.68 1.14 7.71
C THR A 271 19.97 1.88 7.35
N PHE A 272 20.52 2.61 8.31
CA PHE A 272 21.86 3.18 8.14
C PHE A 272 22.93 2.07 8.26
N PRO A 273 23.98 2.08 7.41
CA PRO A 273 24.99 1.01 7.38
C PRO A 273 25.64 0.71 8.72
N PHE A 274 25.88 1.75 9.54
CA PHE A 274 26.56 1.66 10.84
C PHE A 274 25.58 1.66 12.03
N LEU A 275 24.30 1.99 11.82
CA LEU A 275 23.27 2.14 12.85
C LEU A 275 22.02 1.33 12.46
N ARG A 276 22.16 0.00 12.44
CA ARG A 276 21.11 -0.91 11.97
C ARG A 276 19.86 -0.93 12.85
N ASP A 277 19.97 -0.44 14.06
CA ASP A 277 18.84 -0.22 14.96
C ASP A 277 18.02 1.01 14.59
N ILE A 278 18.49 1.82 13.63
CA ILE A 278 17.75 2.95 13.07
C ILE A 278 17.29 2.58 11.66
N ALA A 279 15.98 2.55 11.47
CA ALA A 279 15.36 2.32 10.19
C ALA A 279 14.56 3.54 9.72
N TRP A 280 14.48 3.73 8.42
CA TRP A 280 13.78 4.85 7.81
C TRP A 280 12.97 4.42 6.61
N ARG A 281 11.95 5.19 6.29
CA ARG A 281 11.15 5.10 5.07
C ARG A 281 10.78 6.49 4.62
N VAL A 282 10.84 6.71 3.30
CA VAL A 282 10.29 7.89 2.63
C VAL A 282 9.38 7.44 1.49
N GLN A 283 8.30 8.16 1.28
CA GLN A 283 7.34 7.87 0.23
C GLN A 283 6.82 9.18 -0.35
N GLY A 284 6.53 9.18 -1.65
CA GLY A 284 5.91 10.30 -2.32
C GLY A 284 4.95 9.86 -3.41
N THR A 285 3.87 10.61 -3.58
CA THR A 285 2.90 10.47 -4.68
C THR A 285 2.71 11.83 -5.34
N CYS A 286 2.84 11.88 -6.67
CA CYS A 286 2.58 13.06 -7.48
C CYS A 286 1.56 12.69 -8.55
N SER A 287 0.49 13.49 -8.68
CA SER A 287 -0.55 13.30 -9.69
C SER A 287 -0.93 14.64 -10.32
N ASN A 288 -1.16 14.62 -11.63
CA ASN A 288 -1.63 15.77 -12.38
C ASN A 288 -2.60 15.31 -13.47
N SER A 289 -3.78 15.88 -13.49
CA SER A 289 -4.77 15.67 -14.55
C SER A 289 -5.40 16.99 -14.99
N GLY A 290 -5.79 17.07 -16.25
CA GLY A 290 -6.67 18.10 -16.78
C GLY A 290 -8.13 17.65 -16.78
N ASP A 291 -8.93 18.35 -17.58
CA ASP A 291 -10.35 18.07 -17.76
C ASP A 291 -10.59 16.65 -18.22
N ARG A 292 -11.59 16.01 -17.64
CA ARG A 292 -12.01 14.65 -18.02
C ARG A 292 -13.18 14.69 -18.97
N SER A 293 -13.35 13.64 -19.73
CA SER A 293 -14.49 13.51 -20.65
C SER A 293 -15.37 12.32 -20.28
N THR A 294 -16.65 12.45 -20.55
CA THR A 294 -17.57 11.33 -20.75
C THR A 294 -17.38 10.77 -22.16
N ALA A 295 -18.19 9.82 -22.57
CA ALA A 295 -18.20 9.34 -23.95
C ALA A 295 -18.58 10.42 -24.96
N ASN A 296 -19.38 11.42 -24.57
CA ASN A 296 -20.04 12.36 -25.49
C ASN A 296 -19.56 13.81 -25.35
N TYR A 297 -19.00 14.21 -24.20
CA TYR A 297 -18.61 15.60 -23.95
C TYR A 297 -17.54 15.74 -22.88
N LEU A 298 -16.87 16.87 -22.85
CA LEU A 298 -15.85 17.23 -21.88
C LEU A 298 -16.50 17.78 -20.60
N LEU A 299 -15.93 17.39 -19.46
CA LEU A 299 -16.30 17.91 -18.15
C LEU A 299 -15.28 18.97 -17.74
N ASN A 300 -15.64 20.23 -17.94
CA ASN A 300 -14.73 21.32 -17.64
C ASN A 300 -14.49 21.54 -16.16
N ASN A 301 -13.29 22.03 -15.84
CA ASN A 301 -12.81 22.30 -14.50
C ASN A 301 -12.83 21.05 -13.60
N THR A 302 -12.44 19.88 -14.16
CA THR A 302 -12.31 18.61 -13.42
C THR A 302 -10.86 18.18 -13.22
N GLY A 303 -9.92 19.08 -13.49
CA GLY A 303 -8.48 18.85 -13.28
C GLY A 303 -8.14 18.65 -11.80
N THR A 304 -7.07 17.89 -11.53
CA THR A 304 -6.53 17.67 -10.19
C THR A 304 -5.02 17.83 -10.16
N ARG A 305 -4.49 18.31 -9.04
CA ARG A 305 -3.06 18.35 -8.73
C ARG A 305 -2.84 17.83 -7.32
N GLU A 306 -2.06 16.77 -7.19
CA GLU A 306 -1.82 16.09 -5.93
C GLU A 306 -0.32 15.95 -5.69
N LEU A 307 0.10 16.20 -4.46
CA LEU A 307 1.46 15.98 -4.00
C LEU A 307 1.43 15.51 -2.56
N HIS A 308 1.64 14.23 -2.37
CA HIS A 308 1.66 13.62 -1.05
C HIS A 308 3.07 13.17 -0.73
N THR A 309 3.51 13.40 0.48
CA THR A 309 4.82 12.97 0.97
C THR A 309 4.68 12.40 2.36
N SER A 310 5.43 11.35 2.67
CA SER A 310 5.54 10.85 4.03
C SER A 310 6.95 10.38 4.34
N ALA A 311 7.31 10.45 5.62
CA ALA A 311 8.57 9.96 6.14
C ALA A 311 8.33 9.24 7.47
N SER A 312 9.04 8.15 7.69
CA SER A 312 9.08 7.43 8.95
C SER A 312 10.52 7.23 9.36
N LEU A 313 10.79 7.39 10.64
CA LEU A 313 12.08 7.11 11.27
C LEU A 313 11.83 6.32 12.54
N GLY A 314 12.61 5.27 12.77
CA GLY A 314 12.47 4.44 13.96
C GLY A 314 13.80 4.03 14.53
N TYR A 315 13.82 3.82 15.83
CA TYR A 315 14.90 3.23 16.60
C TYR A 315 14.36 2.01 17.35
N ASP A 316 15.04 0.86 17.22
CA ASP A 316 14.65 -0.39 17.88
C ASP A 316 15.90 -1.07 18.45
N HIS A 317 16.11 -0.94 19.76
CA HIS A 317 17.22 -1.58 20.45
C HIS A 317 16.79 -2.14 21.80
N GLY A 318 17.08 -3.42 22.01
CA GLY A 318 16.77 -4.12 23.26
C GLY A 318 15.27 -4.08 23.58
N ARG A 319 14.90 -3.32 24.60
CA ARG A 319 13.52 -3.21 25.10
C ARG A 319 12.80 -1.96 24.63
N LEU A 320 13.51 -1.04 24.01
CA LEU A 320 12.99 0.26 23.61
C LEU A 320 12.82 0.31 22.10
N ARG A 321 11.60 0.63 21.66
CA ARG A 321 11.31 0.98 20.26
C ARG A 321 10.61 2.34 20.22
N ILE A 322 11.15 3.23 19.41
CA ILE A 322 10.62 4.56 19.17
C ILE A 322 10.39 4.69 17.67
N GLU A 323 9.24 5.18 17.27
CA GLU A 323 8.91 5.43 15.87
C GLU A 323 8.28 6.82 15.73
N GLY A 324 8.73 7.56 14.73
CA GLY A 324 8.16 8.81 14.29
C GLY A 324 7.64 8.68 12.87
N PHE A 325 6.48 9.23 12.61
CA PHE A 325 5.87 9.33 11.29
C PHE A 325 5.44 10.76 11.04
N TYR A 326 5.67 11.24 9.83
CA TYR A 326 5.16 12.51 9.34
C TYR A 326 4.59 12.33 7.94
N SER A 327 3.45 12.95 7.65
CA SER A 327 2.89 13.02 6.31
C SER A 327 2.34 14.41 6.00
N ARG A 328 2.45 14.78 4.72
CA ARG A 328 1.82 15.95 4.14
C ARG A 328 1.01 15.52 2.92
N PHE A 329 -0.27 15.68 3.01
CA PHE A 329 -1.23 15.53 1.93
C PHE A 329 -1.50 16.90 1.33
N TYR A 330 -1.36 17.05 0.02
CA TYR A 330 -1.75 18.24 -0.72
C TYR A 330 -2.59 17.85 -1.91
N ASN A 331 -3.75 18.45 -2.02
CA ASN A 331 -4.62 18.27 -3.17
C ASN A 331 -5.26 19.61 -3.56
N ARG A 332 -5.22 19.93 -4.86
CA ARG A 332 -6.00 20.98 -5.47
C ARG A 332 -6.83 20.39 -6.58
N MET A 333 -8.14 20.57 -6.51
CA MET A 333 -9.09 20.04 -7.47
C MET A 333 -10.07 21.09 -7.93
N GLY A 334 -10.36 21.09 -9.23
CA GLY A 334 -11.44 21.88 -9.79
C GLY A 334 -12.80 21.32 -9.39
N VAL A 335 -13.74 22.19 -9.13
CA VAL A 335 -15.14 21.82 -8.94
C VAL A 335 -15.86 22.01 -10.25
N MET A 336 -16.47 20.94 -10.75
CA MET A 336 -17.17 20.96 -12.04
C MET A 336 -18.29 22.01 -12.03
N LEU A 337 -18.24 22.95 -12.95
CA LEU A 337 -19.23 24.05 -13.05
C LEU A 337 -20.66 23.54 -13.17
N SER A 338 -20.86 22.45 -13.91
CA SER A 338 -22.16 21.81 -14.06
C SER A 338 -22.69 21.09 -12.82
N ALA A 339 -21.84 20.84 -11.80
CA ALA A 339 -22.27 20.27 -10.52
C ALA A 339 -22.83 21.34 -9.56
N GLN A 340 -22.58 22.61 -9.82
CA GLN A 340 -23.17 23.67 -9.02
C GLN A 340 -24.65 23.82 -9.39
N MET A 341 -25.50 23.70 -8.40
CA MET A 341 -26.95 23.93 -8.58
C MET A 341 -27.17 25.43 -8.82
N GLY A 342 -27.62 25.73 -10.04
CA GLY A 342 -28.17 27.05 -10.38
C GLY A 342 -29.64 27.13 -9.96
N SER A 343 -30.40 27.96 -10.66
CA SER A 343 -31.85 27.98 -10.50
C SER A 343 -32.47 26.64 -10.91
N GLU A 344 -33.68 26.38 -10.42
CA GLU A 344 -34.45 25.17 -10.76
C GLU A 344 -34.65 25.03 -12.28
N ASP A 345 -34.87 26.15 -12.98
CA ASP A 345 -35.00 26.18 -14.43
C ASP A 345 -33.73 25.71 -15.16
N LEU A 346 -32.57 26.16 -14.70
CA LEU A 346 -31.27 25.72 -15.25
C LEU A 346 -31.02 24.23 -15.02
N LEU A 347 -31.43 23.71 -13.88
CA LEU A 347 -31.36 22.29 -13.59
C LEU A 347 -32.26 21.47 -14.51
N ALA A 348 -33.52 21.92 -14.67
CA ALA A 348 -34.48 21.27 -15.55
C ALA A 348 -33.98 21.26 -17.01
N GLU A 349 -33.38 22.34 -17.48
CA GLU A 349 -32.82 22.41 -18.83
C GLU A 349 -31.61 21.48 -19.00
N ARG A 350 -30.69 21.38 -18.02
CA ARG A 350 -29.57 20.45 -18.06
C ARG A 350 -30.04 18.97 -18.08
N ILE A 351 -31.08 18.67 -17.30
CA ILE A 351 -31.70 17.33 -17.31
C ILE A 351 -32.29 17.04 -18.68
N ARG A 352 -33.01 17.98 -19.26
CA ARG A 352 -33.59 17.82 -20.58
C ARG A 352 -32.55 17.63 -21.69
N LEU A 353 -31.44 18.37 -21.63
CA LEU A 353 -30.35 18.27 -22.59
C LEU A 353 -29.48 17.05 -22.41
N GLY A 354 -29.43 16.43 -21.20
CA GLY A 354 -28.59 15.31 -20.86
C GLY A 354 -27.08 15.60 -20.92
N ARG A 355 -26.70 16.88 -20.98
CA ARG A 355 -25.30 17.35 -21.07
C ARG A 355 -25.13 18.73 -20.43
N PRO A 356 -23.90 19.20 -20.15
CA PRO A 356 -23.62 20.57 -19.76
C PRO A 356 -24.10 21.59 -20.82
N LEU A 357 -24.54 22.75 -20.37
CA LEU A 357 -24.97 23.82 -21.26
C LEU A 357 -23.82 24.34 -22.14
N HIS A 358 -22.64 24.41 -21.59
CA HIS A 358 -21.42 24.83 -22.29
C HIS A 358 -20.29 23.82 -22.05
N THR A 359 -19.46 23.62 -23.04
CA THR A 359 -18.24 22.82 -22.97
C THR A 359 -17.12 23.62 -23.63
N ASP A 360 -16.08 23.92 -22.84
CA ASP A 360 -14.86 24.57 -23.31
C ASP A 360 -13.86 23.53 -23.81
N PRO A 361 -12.85 23.93 -24.61
CA PRO A 361 -11.75 23.07 -25.00
C PRO A 361 -11.00 22.51 -23.76
N PHE A 362 -10.34 21.36 -23.93
CA PHE A 362 -9.57 20.73 -22.90
C PHE A 362 -8.55 21.67 -22.26
N ALA A 363 -8.56 21.76 -20.92
CA ALA A 363 -7.62 22.55 -20.15
C ALA A 363 -6.97 21.70 -19.05
N ARG A 364 -5.73 22.07 -18.70
CA ARG A 364 -5.03 21.57 -17.50
C ARG A 364 -5.08 22.57 -16.35
N SER A 365 -5.49 23.78 -16.62
CA SER A 365 -5.67 24.82 -15.61
C SER A 365 -6.86 24.51 -14.74
N ILE A 366 -6.69 24.68 -13.44
CA ILE A 366 -7.77 24.63 -12.46
C ILE A 366 -8.19 26.06 -12.20
N THR A 367 -9.42 26.38 -12.59
CA THR A 367 -10.03 27.70 -12.44
C THR A 367 -11.07 27.69 -11.33
N TYR A 368 -11.67 28.81 -11.04
CA TYR A 368 -12.81 28.90 -10.12
C TYR A 368 -14.03 28.16 -10.68
N PRO A 369 -14.79 27.45 -9.81
CA PRO A 369 -14.56 27.17 -8.41
C PRO A 369 -13.55 26.01 -8.23
N TYR A 370 -12.79 26.04 -7.14
CA TYR A 370 -11.88 24.97 -6.80
C TYR A 370 -11.72 24.78 -5.29
N GLN A 371 -11.27 23.62 -4.90
CA GLN A 371 -10.85 23.29 -3.53
C GLN A 371 -9.35 23.08 -3.49
N GLU A 372 -8.72 23.55 -2.42
CA GLU A 372 -7.31 23.32 -2.13
C GLU A 372 -7.15 22.90 -0.67
N VAL A 373 -6.48 21.79 -0.44
CA VAL A 373 -6.34 21.18 0.88
C VAL A 373 -4.88 20.84 1.16
N THR A 374 -4.41 21.21 2.32
CA THR A 374 -3.13 20.73 2.89
C THR A 374 -3.38 20.12 4.25
N HIS A 375 -3.25 18.81 4.38
CA HIS A 375 -3.36 18.11 5.64
C HIS A 375 -2.00 17.57 6.05
N GLN A 376 -1.59 17.87 7.28
CA GLN A 376 -0.33 17.44 7.86
C GLN A 376 -0.60 16.58 9.09
N THR A 377 0.11 15.48 9.21
CA THR A 377 -0.01 14.57 10.36
C THR A 377 1.38 14.20 10.86
N ALA A 378 1.62 14.32 12.16
CA ALA A 378 2.79 13.80 12.83
C ALA A 378 2.36 12.81 13.91
N VAL A 379 3.02 11.66 14.01
CA VAL A 379 2.74 10.62 15.00
C VAL A 379 4.03 10.16 15.64
N GLY A 380 4.07 10.10 16.96
CA GLY A 380 5.15 9.50 17.73
C GLY A 380 4.64 8.28 18.49
N LYS A 381 5.38 7.18 18.44
CA LYS A 381 5.07 5.93 19.14
C LYS A 381 6.29 5.48 19.94
N ILE A 382 6.07 5.06 21.18
CA ILE A 382 7.09 4.47 22.03
C ILE A 382 6.55 3.14 22.57
N ARG A 383 7.36 2.10 22.44
CA ARG A 383 7.12 0.80 23.08
C ARG A 383 8.30 0.48 23.98
N PHE A 384 8.02 0.19 25.22
CA PHE A 384 9.00 -0.28 26.19
C PHE A 384 8.58 -1.63 26.74
N SER A 385 9.42 -2.64 26.58
CA SER A 385 9.17 -3.99 27.09
C SER A 385 9.64 -4.12 28.52
N MET A 386 8.73 -4.44 29.44
CA MET A 386 8.98 -4.59 30.87
C MET A 386 9.08 -6.06 31.27
N TRP A 387 10.12 -6.76 30.80
CA TRP A 387 10.35 -8.20 31.08
C TRP A 387 9.06 -9.03 30.91
N ASP A 388 8.78 -9.89 31.89
CA ASP A 388 7.60 -10.76 31.91
C ASP A 388 6.29 -10.03 32.29
N VAL A 389 6.39 -8.78 32.72
CA VAL A 389 5.23 -7.96 33.15
C VAL A 389 4.40 -7.50 31.95
N GLY A 390 5.03 -7.29 30.77
CA GLY A 390 4.32 -6.86 29.57
C GLY A 390 5.00 -5.72 28.84
N ASN A 391 4.22 -4.99 28.02
CA ASN A 391 4.73 -3.87 27.22
C ASN A 391 3.98 -2.59 27.57
N LEU A 392 4.72 -1.52 27.78
CA LEU A 392 4.18 -0.16 27.88
C LEU A 392 4.16 0.46 26.48
N TYR A 393 3.02 1.01 26.08
CA TYR A 393 2.83 1.73 24.83
C TYR A 393 2.45 3.16 25.10
N TRP A 394 3.10 4.08 24.40
CA TRP A 394 2.71 5.47 24.36
C TRP A 394 2.59 5.90 22.91
N GLN A 395 1.55 6.67 22.59
CA GLN A 395 1.38 7.28 21.27
C GLN A 395 0.86 8.71 21.46
N GLY A 396 1.48 9.63 20.70
CA GLY A 396 1.01 11.01 20.57
C GLY A 396 0.92 11.37 19.09
N SER A 397 -0.02 12.25 18.75
CA SER A 397 -0.18 12.74 17.39
C SER A 397 -0.52 14.23 17.36
N TRP A 398 -0.11 14.85 16.26
CA TRP A 398 -0.45 16.23 15.91
C TRP A 398 -0.95 16.26 14.48
N GLN A 399 -1.99 17.07 14.24
CA GLN A 399 -2.54 17.25 12.91
C GLN A 399 -2.86 18.72 12.67
N LYS A 400 -2.69 19.14 11.40
CA LYS A 400 -3.09 20.45 10.92
C LYS A 400 -3.76 20.29 9.57
N ASP A 401 -4.99 20.76 9.47
CA ASP A 401 -5.77 20.82 8.25
C ASP A 401 -5.96 22.28 7.84
N ASP A 402 -5.58 22.58 6.60
CA ASP A 402 -5.77 23.89 5.97
C ASP A 402 -6.52 23.66 4.66
N ARG A 403 -7.79 24.02 4.66
CA ARG A 403 -8.71 23.88 3.53
C ARG A 403 -9.16 25.24 3.05
N GLN A 404 -9.08 25.45 1.76
CA GLN A 404 -9.57 26.62 1.08
C GLN A 404 -10.56 26.23 -0.01
N GLU A 405 -11.75 26.77 0.07
CA GLU A 405 -12.77 26.66 -0.96
C GLU A 405 -12.96 28.02 -1.61
N LYS A 406 -12.67 28.09 -2.89
CA LYS A 406 -12.81 29.30 -3.67
C LYS A 406 -13.92 29.12 -4.68
N ARG A 407 -15.00 29.86 -4.47
CA ARG A 407 -16.22 29.82 -5.26
C ARG A 407 -16.39 31.13 -6.06
#